data_fd35a73174caadc054689679d3399d50
#
_entry.id   fd35a73174caadc054689679d3399d50
#
_cell.length_a   1.000
_cell.length_b   1.000
_cell.length_c   1.000
_cell.angle_alpha   90.00
_cell.angle_beta   90.00
_cell.angle_gamma   90.00
#
_symmetry.space_group_name_H-M   'P 1'
#
loop_
_entity.id
_entity.type
_entity.pdbx_description
1 polymer ?
#
loop_
_entity_poly.entity_id
_entity_poly.type
_entity_poly.pdbx_seq_one_letter_code
_entity_poly.pdbx_strand_id
1 'polypeptide(L)'
;HTSFTVSDLDCTVAYFRDALGFEVTSKAPRDPKKVAEITGIEGAQVMIAYVRGAGHSIELIEYLGPSDRTSVRPRPCDVGFAHLAYDVDDIDAAIDRSAEHGVFPIGLVTVIDQGPNQGGRVAYLRDSDGITIEFIQKP
;
A
#
# COMPACT_ATOMS: atom_id res chain seq x y z
N HIS A 1 8.49 5.15 8.99
CA HIS A 1 7.32 4.84 8.16
C HIS A 1 7.73 4.34 6.78
N THR A 2 6.79 3.74 6.07
CA THR A 2 6.86 3.51 4.62
C THR A 2 5.88 4.46 3.95
N SER A 3 6.27 5.07 2.81
CA SER A 3 5.45 6.06 2.13
C SER A 3 5.05 5.57 0.74
N PHE A 4 3.79 5.82 0.37
CA PHE A 4 3.26 5.60 -0.97
C PHE A 4 2.62 6.87 -1.51
N THR A 5 2.89 7.17 -2.77
CA THR A 5 2.14 8.16 -3.53
C THR A 5 0.93 7.46 -4.15
N VAL A 6 -0.26 8.03 -3.93
CA VAL A 6 -1.55 7.44 -4.32
C VAL A 6 -2.34 8.38 -5.21
N SER A 7 -3.21 7.83 -6.05
CA SER A 7 -4.09 8.61 -6.92
C SER A 7 -5.34 9.10 -6.22
N ASP A 8 -5.82 8.38 -5.20
CA ASP A 8 -6.99 8.68 -4.37
C ASP A 8 -6.69 8.32 -2.92
N LEU A 9 -6.46 9.36 -2.11
CA LEU A 9 -6.08 9.20 -0.71
C LEU A 9 -7.20 8.55 0.12
N ASP A 10 -8.45 8.92 -0.14
CA ASP A 10 -9.57 8.43 0.66
C ASP A 10 -9.84 6.95 0.38
N CYS A 11 -9.76 6.52 -0.86
CA CYS A 11 -9.87 5.11 -1.23
C CYS A 11 -8.76 4.27 -0.59
N THR A 12 -7.50 4.73 -0.65
CA THR A 12 -6.38 3.98 -0.06
C THR A 12 -6.44 3.96 1.47
N VAL A 13 -6.82 5.08 2.10
CA VAL A 13 -7.04 5.13 3.57
C VAL A 13 -8.14 4.16 3.98
N ALA A 14 -9.25 4.09 3.23
CA ALA A 14 -10.34 3.16 3.51
C ALA A 14 -9.86 1.70 3.44
N TYR A 15 -9.03 1.36 2.45
CA TYR A 15 -8.44 0.02 2.35
C TYR A 15 -7.62 -0.35 3.59
N PHE A 16 -6.67 0.51 3.99
CA PHE A 16 -5.85 0.22 5.17
C PHE A 16 -6.68 0.15 6.45
N ARG A 17 -7.68 1.02 6.60
CA ARG A 17 -8.54 1.05 7.78
C ARG A 17 -9.49 -0.14 7.84
N ASP A 18 -10.26 -0.37 6.76
CA ASP A 18 -11.42 -1.27 6.79
C ASP A 18 -11.03 -2.72 6.45
N ALA A 19 -10.09 -2.95 5.52
CA ALA A 19 -9.64 -4.28 5.16
C ALA A 19 -8.50 -4.79 6.06
N LEU A 20 -7.56 -3.91 6.45
CA LEU A 20 -6.36 -4.29 7.21
C LEU A 20 -6.43 -3.91 8.70
N GLY A 21 -7.47 -3.18 9.13
CA GLY A 21 -7.67 -2.81 10.54
C GLY A 21 -6.70 -1.76 11.08
N PHE A 22 -6.13 -0.91 10.20
CA PHE A 22 -5.21 0.16 10.60
C PHE A 22 -5.98 1.36 11.16
N GLU A 23 -5.37 2.03 12.12
CA GLU A 23 -5.87 3.29 12.68
C GLU A 23 -5.41 4.47 11.81
N VAL A 24 -6.33 5.38 11.49
CA VAL A 24 -5.99 6.66 10.84
C VAL A 24 -5.53 7.64 11.91
N THR A 25 -4.25 7.96 11.95
CA THR A 25 -3.66 8.81 13.00
C THR A 25 -3.64 10.29 12.64
N SER A 26 -3.61 10.63 11.36
CA SER A 26 -3.72 12.00 10.89
C SER A 26 -4.09 12.07 9.42
N LYS A 27 -4.71 13.20 9.01
CA LYS A 27 -4.92 13.57 7.62
C LYS A 27 -4.89 15.09 7.52
N ALA A 28 -3.95 15.64 6.75
CA ALA A 28 -3.79 17.09 6.59
C ALA A 28 -2.97 17.46 5.35
N PRO A 29 -3.19 18.64 4.77
CA PRO A 29 -2.29 19.19 3.74
C PRO A 29 -0.92 19.51 4.35
N ARG A 30 0.07 19.70 3.50
CA ARG A 30 1.38 20.22 3.87
C ARG A 30 1.63 21.54 3.16
N ASP A 31 2.53 22.35 3.74
CA ASP A 31 2.99 23.58 3.12
C ASP A 31 3.64 23.26 1.75
N PRO A 32 3.08 23.77 0.63
CA PRO A 32 3.57 23.46 -0.70
C PRO A 32 5.05 23.86 -0.90
N LYS A 33 5.48 24.97 -0.28
CA LYS A 33 6.86 25.41 -0.37
C LYS A 33 7.81 24.39 0.27
N LYS A 34 7.45 23.88 1.46
CA LYS A 34 8.24 22.86 2.14
C LYS A 34 8.28 21.54 1.38
N VAL A 35 7.15 21.13 0.80
CA VAL A 35 7.09 19.93 -0.02
C VAL A 35 8.00 20.07 -1.24
N ALA A 36 7.94 21.20 -1.95
CA ALA A 36 8.80 21.45 -3.09
C ALA A 36 10.30 21.46 -2.71
N GLU A 37 10.65 22.07 -1.58
CA GLU A 37 12.03 22.07 -1.06
C GLU A 37 12.55 20.65 -0.76
N ILE A 38 11.71 19.78 -0.18
CA ILE A 38 12.08 18.42 0.21
C ILE A 38 12.16 17.49 -1.01
N THR A 39 11.19 17.59 -1.92
CA THR A 39 11.03 16.65 -3.03
C THR A 39 11.70 17.09 -4.32
N GLY A 40 12.05 18.38 -4.43
CA GLY A 40 12.55 18.98 -5.67
C GLY A 40 11.48 19.16 -6.75
N ILE A 41 10.19 19.00 -6.41
CA ILE A 41 9.08 19.08 -7.35
C ILE A 41 8.43 20.45 -7.24
N GLU A 42 8.64 21.29 -8.26
CA GLU A 42 8.01 22.59 -8.35
C GLU A 42 6.48 22.45 -8.49
N GLY A 43 5.72 23.29 -7.78
CA GLY A 43 4.26 23.24 -7.81
C GLY A 43 3.64 22.08 -7.03
N ALA A 44 4.43 21.36 -6.24
CA ALA A 44 3.92 20.27 -5.42
C ALA A 44 2.88 20.78 -4.42
N GLN A 45 1.68 20.17 -4.48
CA GLN A 45 0.60 20.37 -3.52
C GLN A 45 0.15 18.97 -3.08
N VAL A 46 0.13 18.72 -1.79
CA VAL A 46 -0.17 17.36 -1.27
C VAL A 46 -1.20 17.37 -0.15
N MET A 47 -2.00 16.32 -0.11
CA MET A 47 -2.73 15.86 1.06
C MET A 47 -2.04 14.58 1.56
N ILE A 48 -1.76 14.52 2.86
CA ILE A 48 -1.08 13.37 3.46
C ILE A 48 -1.96 12.77 4.56
N ALA A 49 -2.05 11.46 4.59
CA ALA A 49 -2.60 10.71 5.70
C ALA A 49 -1.55 9.74 6.27
N TYR A 50 -1.61 9.53 7.58
CA TYR A 50 -0.88 8.45 8.24
C TYR A 50 -1.86 7.42 8.75
N VAL A 51 -1.60 6.16 8.44
CA VAL A 51 -2.29 5.02 9.01
C VAL A 51 -1.30 4.14 9.77
N ARG A 52 -1.72 3.55 10.88
CA ARG A 52 -0.85 2.76 11.75
C ARG A 52 -1.47 1.42 12.08
N GLY A 53 -0.71 0.35 11.87
CA GLY A 53 -1.12 -1.01 12.20
C GLY A 53 0.06 -1.96 12.07
N ALA A 54 -0.06 -3.19 12.61
CA ALA A 54 0.99 -4.21 12.57
C ALA A 54 2.37 -3.72 13.05
N GLY A 55 2.39 -2.79 14.03
CA GLY A 55 3.62 -2.21 14.57
C GLY A 55 4.32 -1.19 13.66
N HIS A 56 3.70 -0.75 12.56
CA HIS A 56 4.30 0.14 11.58
C HIS A 56 3.34 1.27 11.17
N SER A 57 3.91 2.38 10.68
CA SER A 57 3.15 3.50 10.11
C SER A 57 3.33 3.55 8.61
N ILE A 58 2.25 3.78 7.90
CA ILE A 58 2.24 4.03 6.46
C ILE A 58 1.85 5.49 6.25
N GLU A 59 2.66 6.19 5.46
CA GLU A 59 2.35 7.52 4.96
C GLU A 59 1.74 7.39 3.56
N LEU A 60 0.56 7.94 3.38
CA LEU A 60 -0.13 7.98 2.09
C LEU A 60 -0.15 9.43 1.60
N ILE A 61 0.36 9.67 0.41
CA ILE A 61 0.52 11.01 -0.16
C ILE A 61 -0.27 11.10 -1.47
N GLU A 62 -1.28 11.95 -1.51
CA GLU A 62 -1.93 12.34 -2.77
C GLU A 62 -1.37 13.69 -3.22
N TYR A 63 -0.75 13.71 -4.41
CA TYR A 63 -0.34 14.94 -5.05
C TYR A 63 -1.54 15.56 -5.80
N LEU A 64 -1.89 16.78 -5.45
CA LEU A 64 -2.91 17.58 -6.15
C LEU A 64 -2.30 18.43 -7.27
N GLY A 65 -1.00 18.63 -7.24
CA GLY A 65 -0.15 19.28 -8.25
C GLY A 65 1.27 18.73 -8.20
N PRO A 66 2.06 18.85 -9.28
CA PRO A 66 1.71 19.36 -10.62
C PRO A 66 0.83 18.41 -11.43
N SER A 67 0.31 18.84 -12.59
CA SER A 67 -0.66 18.07 -13.40
C SER A 67 -0.01 17.05 -14.33
N ASP A 68 1.29 17.12 -14.57
CA ASP A 68 2.06 16.26 -15.48
C ASP A 68 2.55 14.96 -14.83
N ARG A 69 1.96 14.58 -13.69
CA ARG A 69 2.28 13.35 -12.96
C ARG A 69 1.96 12.12 -13.80
N THR A 70 2.79 11.08 -13.65
CA THR A 70 2.62 9.79 -14.31
C THR A 70 2.43 8.68 -13.30
N SER A 71 1.80 7.57 -13.74
CA SER A 71 1.70 6.36 -12.93
C SER A 71 2.87 5.42 -13.19
N VAL A 72 3.42 4.84 -12.13
CA VAL A 72 4.47 3.81 -12.19
C VAL A 72 3.87 2.53 -11.63
N ARG A 73 3.82 1.47 -12.44
CA ARG A 73 3.27 0.16 -12.04
C ARG A 73 4.28 -0.95 -12.33
N PRO A 74 5.38 -1.03 -11.56
CA PRO A 74 6.41 -2.03 -11.78
C PRO A 74 5.85 -3.44 -11.50
N ARG A 75 6.29 -4.41 -12.31
CA ARG A 75 6.04 -5.83 -12.04
C ARG A 75 6.95 -6.29 -10.91
N PRO A 76 6.64 -7.38 -10.21
CA PRO A 76 7.53 -7.89 -9.15
C PRO A 76 8.97 -8.19 -9.59
N CYS A 77 9.21 -8.40 -10.88
CA CYS A 77 10.54 -8.63 -11.44
C CYS A 77 11.27 -7.35 -11.91
N ASP A 78 10.62 -6.20 -11.89
CA ASP A 78 11.23 -4.95 -12.35
C ASP A 78 12.11 -4.36 -11.23
N VAL A 79 13.31 -3.90 -11.57
CA VAL A 79 14.23 -3.31 -10.59
C VAL A 79 13.62 -2.05 -10.00
N GLY A 80 13.62 -1.95 -8.66
CA GLY A 80 12.96 -0.88 -7.91
C GLY A 80 11.56 -1.24 -7.41
N PHE A 81 11.02 -2.40 -7.77
CA PHE A 81 9.78 -2.91 -7.19
C PHE A 81 9.92 -3.09 -5.67
N ALA A 82 8.89 -2.67 -4.95
CA ALA A 82 8.77 -2.84 -3.50
C ALA A 82 7.34 -3.26 -3.14
N HIS A 83 7.21 -4.00 -2.04
CA HIS A 83 5.93 -4.40 -1.48
C HIS A 83 6.00 -4.39 0.06
N LEU A 84 4.84 -4.42 0.70
CA LEU A 84 4.72 -4.67 2.14
C LEU A 84 4.18 -6.07 2.35
N ALA A 85 4.68 -6.76 3.37
CA ALA A 85 4.20 -8.07 3.76
C ALA A 85 3.52 -8.02 5.14
N TYR A 86 2.38 -8.69 5.26
CA TYR A 86 1.63 -8.81 6.51
C TYR A 86 1.25 -10.26 6.78
N ASP A 87 1.47 -10.68 8.02
CA ASP A 87 0.90 -11.94 8.51
C ASP A 87 -0.63 -11.80 8.64
N VAL A 88 -1.35 -12.80 8.18
CA VAL A 88 -2.81 -12.89 8.27
C VAL A 88 -3.23 -14.25 8.86
N ASP A 89 -4.31 -14.27 9.62
CA ASP A 89 -4.83 -15.52 10.19
C ASP A 89 -5.56 -16.38 9.16
N ASP A 90 -6.25 -15.74 8.21
CA ASP A 90 -7.01 -16.38 7.13
C ASP A 90 -6.79 -15.58 5.82
N ILE A 91 -6.03 -16.16 4.91
CA ILE A 91 -5.64 -15.50 3.66
C ILE A 91 -6.81 -15.32 2.71
N ASP A 92 -7.76 -16.27 2.67
CA ASP A 92 -8.93 -16.18 1.80
C ASP A 92 -9.86 -15.04 2.29
N ALA A 93 -10.13 -14.97 3.58
CA ALA A 93 -10.91 -13.87 4.17
C ALA A 93 -10.21 -12.50 4.01
N ALA A 94 -8.87 -12.45 4.08
CA ALA A 94 -8.11 -11.21 3.86
C ALA A 94 -8.18 -10.76 2.39
N ILE A 95 -8.15 -11.71 1.43
CA ILE A 95 -8.32 -11.44 0.01
C ILE A 95 -9.73 -10.90 -0.28
N ASP A 96 -10.77 -11.54 0.28
CA ASP A 96 -12.16 -11.12 0.08
C ASP A 96 -12.38 -9.68 0.58
N ARG A 97 -11.91 -9.34 1.78
CA ARG A 97 -11.97 -7.96 2.29
C ARG A 97 -11.20 -6.97 1.42
N SER A 98 -10.04 -7.38 0.90
CA SER A 98 -9.25 -6.52 0.01
C SER A 98 -9.94 -6.26 -1.32
N ALA A 99 -10.64 -7.25 -1.86
CA ALA A 99 -11.39 -7.15 -3.11
C ALA A 99 -12.51 -6.11 -3.04
N GLU A 100 -13.14 -5.93 -1.88
CA GLU A 100 -14.17 -4.88 -1.63
C GLU A 100 -13.61 -3.46 -1.83
N HIS A 101 -12.28 -3.31 -1.73
CA HIS A 101 -11.55 -2.05 -1.94
C HIS A 101 -10.79 -1.98 -3.26
N GLY A 102 -11.03 -2.91 -4.20
CA GLY A 102 -10.36 -2.91 -5.49
C GLY A 102 -8.90 -3.40 -5.45
N VAL A 103 -8.53 -4.14 -4.41
CA VAL A 103 -7.20 -4.75 -4.25
C VAL A 103 -7.30 -6.24 -4.49
N PHE A 104 -6.68 -6.72 -5.59
CA PHE A 104 -6.86 -8.08 -6.09
C PHE A 104 -5.54 -8.85 -6.19
N PRO A 105 -5.58 -10.20 -6.06
CA PRO A 105 -4.41 -11.03 -6.33
C PRO A 105 -3.85 -10.80 -7.75
N ILE A 106 -2.51 -10.73 -7.85
CA ILE A 106 -1.81 -10.65 -9.14
C ILE A 106 -1.31 -12.01 -9.63
N GLY A 107 -1.40 -13.02 -8.78
CA GLY A 107 -1.05 -14.40 -9.05
C GLY A 107 -1.96 -15.35 -8.27
N LEU A 108 -1.53 -16.59 -8.11
CA LEU A 108 -2.26 -17.58 -7.34
C LEU A 108 -1.88 -17.54 -5.86
N VAL A 109 -2.81 -17.87 -4.99
CA VAL A 109 -2.49 -18.26 -3.61
C VAL A 109 -1.70 -19.55 -3.64
N THR A 110 -0.50 -19.55 -3.09
CA THR A 110 0.44 -20.67 -3.20
C THR A 110 0.86 -21.16 -1.81
N VAL A 111 1.01 -22.49 -1.66
CA VAL A 111 1.59 -23.08 -0.46
C VAL A 111 3.10 -22.83 -0.46
N ILE A 112 3.62 -22.39 0.67
CA ILE A 112 5.07 -22.18 0.87
C ILE A 112 5.72 -23.56 1.10
N ASP A 113 6.65 -23.93 0.24
CA ASP A 113 7.27 -25.26 0.24
C ASP A 113 8.62 -25.31 0.99
N GLN A 114 9.19 -24.16 1.35
CA GLN A 114 10.50 -24.04 2.01
C GLN A 114 10.56 -22.87 3.00
N GLY A 115 11.51 -22.93 3.91
CA GLY A 115 11.83 -21.84 4.83
C GLY A 115 10.97 -21.79 6.09
N PRO A 116 11.06 -20.69 6.86
CA PRO A 116 10.42 -20.58 8.19
C PRO A 116 8.88 -20.69 8.17
N ASN A 117 8.27 -20.35 7.06
CA ASN A 117 6.81 -20.38 6.86
C ASN A 117 6.34 -21.58 6.04
N GLN A 118 7.17 -22.63 5.92
CA GLN A 118 6.81 -23.85 5.17
C GLN A 118 5.48 -24.43 5.66
N GLY A 119 4.59 -24.75 4.71
CA GLY A 119 3.23 -25.23 4.97
C GLY A 119 2.21 -24.11 5.05
N GLY A 120 2.65 -22.86 5.20
CA GLY A 120 1.79 -21.69 5.12
C GLY A 120 1.38 -21.36 3.69
N ARG A 121 0.62 -20.27 3.54
CA ARG A 121 0.10 -19.81 2.24
C ARG A 121 0.53 -18.36 2.00
N VAL A 122 0.77 -18.01 0.76
CA VAL A 122 1.19 -16.66 0.36
C VAL A 122 0.45 -16.18 -0.88
N ALA A 123 0.17 -14.89 -0.94
CA ALA A 123 -0.40 -14.23 -2.12
C ALA A 123 0.09 -12.78 -2.20
N TYR A 124 0.31 -12.29 -3.42
CA TYR A 124 0.52 -10.87 -3.72
C TYR A 124 -0.77 -10.27 -4.24
N LEU A 125 -1.19 -9.17 -3.65
CA LEU A 125 -2.35 -8.39 -4.07
C LEU A 125 -1.89 -7.00 -4.51
N ARG A 126 -2.65 -6.38 -5.41
CA ARG A 126 -2.31 -5.07 -5.96
C ARG A 126 -3.55 -4.22 -6.16
N ASP A 127 -3.43 -2.92 -5.85
CA ASP A 127 -4.45 -1.92 -6.15
C ASP A 127 -4.31 -1.30 -7.56
N SER A 128 -5.16 -0.34 -7.87
CA SER A 128 -5.13 0.39 -9.14
C SER A 128 -3.87 1.24 -9.33
N ASP A 129 -3.22 1.69 -8.27
CA ASP A 129 -2.00 2.50 -8.32
C ASP A 129 -0.73 1.64 -8.49
N GLY A 130 -0.83 0.33 -8.29
CA GLY A 130 0.29 -0.59 -8.37
C GLY A 130 0.93 -0.88 -7.01
N ILE A 131 0.36 -0.36 -5.91
CA ILE A 131 0.78 -0.70 -4.56
C ILE A 131 0.53 -2.17 -4.33
N THR A 132 1.58 -2.88 -3.92
CA THR A 132 1.53 -4.33 -3.75
C THR A 132 1.67 -4.70 -2.29
N ILE A 133 0.76 -5.56 -1.83
CA ILE A 133 0.73 -6.13 -0.47
C ILE A 133 0.87 -7.64 -0.61
N GLU A 134 1.77 -8.21 0.18
CA GLU A 134 1.91 -9.65 0.34
C GLU A 134 1.17 -10.09 1.60
N PHE A 135 0.29 -11.07 1.48
CA PHE A 135 -0.26 -11.75 2.65
C PHE A 135 0.44 -13.08 2.88
N ILE A 136 0.79 -13.35 4.12
CA ILE A 136 1.42 -14.59 4.57
C ILE A 136 0.54 -15.17 5.68
N GLN A 137 -0.06 -16.32 5.40
CA GLN A 137 -0.73 -17.13 6.42
C GLN A 137 0.25 -18.21 6.89
N LYS A 138 0.56 -18.22 8.16
CA LYS A 138 1.44 -19.24 8.75
C LYS A 138 0.73 -20.61 8.79
N PRO A 139 1.49 -21.73 8.91
CA PRO A 139 0.93 -23.06 9.04
C PRO A 139 0.04 -23.21 10.25
#